data_3a1848a7f02192ca7966e510032bc623
#
_entry.id   3a1848a7f02192ca7966e510032bc623
#
_cell.length_a   1.000
_cell.length_b   1.000
_cell.length_c   1.000
_cell.angle_alpha   90.00
_cell.angle_beta   90.00
_cell.angle_gamma   90.00
#
_symmetry.space_group_name_H-M   'P 1'
#
loop_
_entity.id
_entity.type
_entity.pdbx_description
1 polymer ?
#
loop_
_entity_poly.entity_id
_entity_poly.type
_entity_poly.pdbx_seq_one_letter_code
_entity_poly.pdbx_strand_id
1 'polypeptide(L)'
;MSAFLTVKAVTLDAAGTLFFPQPSVGAIYSEIVAHYGVELEPDQLDSSFAEAFKSAKKKGSIEDPEKREWEYWRSIVAGVLEDLAELPENFDDLFSDLWTEFAKGSRWKLNPDARATFDLLEARGISCSLLTNWDQRVRRVIRDHNLESRFAQLFISSEVGFEKPDRQLFDFVATKMELSPNEILHVGDHLNQDYLGACNAGWNALLLTRKRTHNSDSRTIARLLDIQNHLQ
;
A
#
# COMPACT_ATOMS: atom_id res chain seq x y z
N MET A 1 -2.68 30.65 -4.89
CA MET A 1 -4.00 30.14 -4.41
C MET A 1 -4.12 28.71 -4.86
N SER A 2 -4.21 27.75 -3.95
CA SER A 2 -4.48 26.36 -4.32
C SER A 2 -5.90 26.32 -4.90
N ALA A 3 -6.05 25.94 -6.18
CA ALA A 3 -7.36 25.72 -6.74
C ALA A 3 -7.95 24.46 -6.09
N PHE A 4 -9.16 24.58 -5.54
CA PHE A 4 -9.90 23.43 -5.06
C PHE A 4 -10.17 22.45 -6.20
N LEU A 5 -10.09 21.17 -5.90
CA LEU A 5 -10.36 20.10 -6.86
C LEU A 5 -11.85 19.74 -6.83
N THR A 6 -12.48 19.75 -8.01
CA THR A 6 -13.84 19.20 -8.16
C THR A 6 -13.70 17.72 -8.50
N VAL A 7 -13.70 16.86 -7.47
CA VAL A 7 -13.60 15.42 -7.65
C VAL A 7 -14.88 14.72 -7.22
N LYS A 8 -15.18 13.61 -7.86
CA LYS A 8 -16.33 12.76 -7.53
C LYS A 8 -15.90 11.52 -6.75
N ALA A 9 -14.63 11.16 -6.86
CA ALA A 9 -14.08 10.00 -6.17
C ALA A 9 -12.65 10.24 -5.71
N VAL A 10 -12.32 9.59 -4.59
CA VAL A 10 -10.97 9.49 -4.04
C VAL A 10 -10.54 8.04 -4.06
N THR A 11 -9.32 7.78 -4.49
CA THR A 11 -8.66 6.49 -4.29
C THR A 11 -7.52 6.64 -3.29
N LEU A 12 -7.44 5.73 -2.32
CA LEU A 12 -6.39 5.71 -1.31
C LEU A 12 -5.48 4.50 -1.54
N ASP A 13 -4.16 4.72 -1.43
CA ASP A 13 -3.24 3.61 -1.31
C ASP A 13 -3.35 2.96 0.06
N ALA A 14 -2.82 1.73 0.21
CA ALA A 14 -2.91 0.95 1.43
C ALA A 14 -1.67 1.09 2.32
N ALA A 15 -0.57 0.42 1.96
CA ALA A 15 0.63 0.32 2.81
C ALA A 15 1.45 1.62 2.79
N GLY A 16 1.67 2.22 3.96
CA GLY A 16 2.30 3.55 4.07
C GLY A 16 1.31 4.70 4.08
N THR A 17 0.08 4.49 3.59
CA THR A 17 -1.00 5.48 3.53
C THR A 17 -2.10 5.19 4.54
N LEU A 18 -2.82 4.09 4.38
CA LEU A 18 -3.89 3.68 5.31
C LEU A 18 -3.39 2.76 6.41
N PHE A 19 -2.44 1.89 6.11
CA PHE A 19 -1.96 0.85 7.01
C PHE A 19 -0.44 0.93 7.18
N PHE A 20 0.02 0.71 8.42
CA PHE A 20 1.42 0.66 8.78
C PHE A 20 1.72 -0.64 9.52
N PRO A 21 2.82 -1.35 9.23
CA PRO A 21 3.18 -2.56 9.97
C PRO A 21 3.25 -2.28 11.48
N GLN A 22 2.79 -3.24 12.30
CA GLN A 22 2.76 -3.10 13.76
C GLN A 22 3.23 -4.41 14.42
N PRO A 23 4.29 -4.35 15.27
CA PRO A 23 5.05 -3.15 15.65
C PRO A 23 5.91 -2.58 14.51
N SER A 24 6.67 -3.41 13.79
CA SER A 24 7.40 -3.12 12.54
C SER A 24 7.51 -4.40 11.71
N VAL A 25 8.00 -4.31 10.47
CA VAL A 25 8.26 -5.50 9.64
C VAL A 25 9.30 -6.39 10.31
N GLY A 26 10.43 -5.80 10.77
CA GLY A 26 11.50 -6.52 11.43
C GLY A 26 11.05 -7.18 12.72
N ALA A 27 10.20 -6.55 13.53
CA ALA A 27 9.67 -7.16 14.74
C ALA A 27 8.77 -8.37 14.45
N ILE A 28 7.95 -8.31 13.38
CA ILE A 28 7.13 -9.45 12.96
C ILE A 28 8.02 -10.57 12.44
N TYR A 29 9.05 -10.25 11.66
CA TYR A 29 10.01 -11.23 11.17
C TYR A 29 10.75 -11.90 12.33
N SER A 30 11.30 -11.11 13.28
CA SER A 30 12.02 -11.61 14.45
C SER A 30 11.17 -12.61 15.26
N GLU A 31 9.90 -12.29 15.47
CA GLU A 31 8.96 -13.19 16.16
C GLU A 31 8.82 -14.53 15.43
N ILE A 32 8.63 -14.50 14.10
CA ILE A 32 8.38 -15.72 13.34
C ILE A 32 9.66 -16.53 13.12
N VAL A 33 10.79 -15.90 12.78
CA VAL A 33 12.05 -16.64 12.55
C VAL A 33 12.55 -17.34 13.82
N ALA A 34 12.24 -16.81 15.01
CA ALA A 34 12.58 -17.43 16.28
C ALA A 34 11.92 -18.82 16.45
N HIS A 35 10.72 -19.05 15.90
CA HIS A 35 10.07 -20.35 15.89
C HIS A 35 10.84 -21.40 15.06
N TYR A 36 11.71 -20.94 14.18
CA TYR A 36 12.55 -21.76 13.29
C TYR A 36 14.00 -21.84 13.77
N GLY A 37 14.26 -21.40 15.01
CA GLY A 37 15.59 -21.48 15.65
C GLY A 37 16.57 -20.40 15.17
N VAL A 38 16.07 -19.35 14.52
CA VAL A 38 16.89 -18.22 14.06
C VAL A 38 16.59 -17.01 14.95
N GLU A 39 17.61 -16.50 15.64
CA GLU A 39 17.51 -15.31 16.50
C GLU A 39 18.12 -14.12 15.78
N LEU A 40 17.28 -13.14 15.41
CA LEU A 40 17.69 -11.91 14.71
C LEU A 40 17.01 -10.70 15.34
N GLU A 41 17.77 -9.61 15.46
CA GLU A 41 17.30 -8.36 16.03
C GLU A 41 16.31 -7.63 15.08
N PRO A 42 15.18 -7.11 15.57
CA PRO A 42 14.19 -6.42 14.77
C PRO A 42 14.74 -5.27 13.90
N ASP A 43 15.65 -4.45 14.44
CA ASP A 43 16.22 -3.29 13.73
C ASP A 43 17.12 -3.73 12.56
N GLN A 44 17.83 -4.85 12.69
CA GLN A 44 18.60 -5.42 11.57
C GLN A 44 17.67 -5.93 10.48
N LEU A 45 16.61 -6.63 10.85
CA LEU A 45 15.60 -7.13 9.93
C LEU A 45 14.86 -5.99 9.21
N ASP A 46 14.50 -4.89 9.90
CA ASP A 46 13.91 -3.72 9.28
C ASP A 46 14.84 -3.07 8.26
N SER A 47 16.15 -3.00 8.57
CA SER A 47 17.16 -2.42 7.67
C SER A 47 17.37 -3.29 6.43
N SER A 48 17.59 -4.60 6.61
CA SER A 48 17.77 -5.56 5.51
C SER A 48 16.50 -5.65 4.64
N PHE A 49 15.31 -5.62 5.25
CA PHE A 49 14.03 -5.57 4.52
C PHE A 49 13.94 -4.33 3.62
N ALA A 50 14.29 -3.15 4.13
CA ALA A 50 14.22 -1.92 3.35
C ALA A 50 15.12 -1.98 2.10
N GLU A 51 16.31 -2.58 2.21
CA GLU A 51 17.25 -2.76 1.09
C GLU A 51 16.75 -3.82 0.11
N ALA A 52 16.31 -4.98 0.60
CA ALA A 52 15.78 -6.06 -0.21
C ALA A 52 14.54 -5.60 -0.99
N PHE A 53 13.60 -4.94 -0.32
CA PHE A 53 12.38 -4.43 -0.96
C PHE A 53 12.66 -3.38 -2.03
N LYS A 54 13.61 -2.48 -1.80
CA LYS A 54 14.02 -1.44 -2.77
C LYS A 54 14.65 -2.04 -4.04
N SER A 55 15.38 -3.14 -3.91
CA SER A 55 16.08 -3.79 -5.02
C SER A 55 15.23 -4.85 -5.74
N ALA A 56 14.19 -5.34 -5.08
CA ALA A 56 13.34 -6.41 -5.58
C ALA A 56 12.54 -5.98 -6.83
N LYS A 57 12.43 -6.90 -7.78
CA LYS A 57 11.61 -6.73 -8.98
C LYS A 57 10.69 -7.93 -9.13
N LYS A 58 9.42 -7.68 -9.36
CA LYS A 58 8.49 -8.76 -9.69
C LYS A 58 8.89 -9.40 -11.01
N LYS A 59 9.09 -10.72 -10.97
CA LYS A 59 9.42 -11.56 -12.13
C LYS A 59 8.23 -12.49 -12.39
N GLY A 60 8.10 -12.96 -13.63
CA GLY A 60 7.09 -13.94 -13.99
C GLY A 60 5.93 -13.38 -14.81
N SER A 61 5.02 -14.27 -15.19
CA SER A 61 3.87 -13.97 -16.04
C SER A 61 2.74 -13.31 -15.24
N ILE A 62 2.01 -12.43 -15.92
CA ILE A 62 0.75 -11.85 -15.41
C ILE A 62 -0.39 -12.90 -15.42
N GLU A 63 -0.18 -14.06 -16.05
CA GLU A 63 -1.20 -15.11 -16.17
C GLU A 63 -1.60 -15.73 -14.82
N ASP A 64 -0.68 -15.73 -13.83
CA ASP A 64 -0.98 -16.13 -12.45
C ASP A 64 -0.48 -15.05 -11.47
N PRO A 65 -1.24 -13.98 -11.25
CA PRO A 65 -0.83 -12.84 -10.44
C PRO A 65 -0.57 -13.21 -8.97
N GLU A 66 -1.36 -14.11 -8.40
CA GLU A 66 -1.19 -14.53 -6.99
C GLU A 66 0.10 -15.33 -6.79
N LYS A 67 0.42 -16.23 -7.71
CA LYS A 67 1.70 -16.95 -7.69
C LYS A 67 2.87 -16.00 -7.87
N ARG A 68 2.73 -15.00 -8.75
CA ARG A 68 3.76 -13.95 -8.93
C ARG A 68 3.99 -13.16 -7.65
N GLU A 69 2.94 -12.78 -6.92
CA GLU A 69 3.07 -12.11 -5.61
C GLU A 69 3.73 -13.02 -4.58
N TRP A 70 3.34 -14.29 -4.51
CA TRP A 70 3.94 -15.28 -3.62
C TRP A 70 5.45 -15.41 -3.87
N GLU A 71 5.85 -15.62 -5.12
CA GLU A 71 7.26 -15.77 -5.51
C GLU A 71 8.06 -14.47 -5.27
N TYR A 72 7.45 -13.32 -5.54
CA TYR A 72 8.05 -12.01 -5.28
C TYR A 72 8.37 -11.84 -3.79
N TRP A 73 7.38 -12.02 -2.94
CA TRP A 73 7.56 -11.87 -1.48
C TRP A 73 8.49 -12.93 -0.91
N ARG A 74 8.40 -14.18 -1.41
CA ARG A 74 9.31 -15.25 -1.05
C ARG A 74 10.77 -14.87 -1.35
N SER A 75 11.03 -14.25 -2.49
CA SER A 75 12.37 -13.80 -2.86
C SER A 75 12.88 -12.66 -1.97
N ILE A 76 12.00 -11.76 -1.52
CA ILE A 76 12.35 -10.70 -0.56
C ILE A 76 12.72 -11.30 0.79
N VAL A 77 11.88 -12.18 1.33
CA VAL A 77 12.14 -12.83 2.63
C VAL A 77 13.44 -13.63 2.58
N ALA A 78 13.69 -14.39 1.50
CA ALA A 78 14.95 -15.09 1.32
C ALA A 78 16.15 -14.13 1.34
N GLY A 79 16.08 -13.04 0.55
CA GLY A 79 17.16 -12.04 0.53
C GLY A 79 17.43 -11.35 1.87
N VAL A 80 16.36 -11.08 2.64
CA VAL A 80 16.49 -10.51 4.00
C VAL A 80 17.24 -11.47 4.94
N LEU A 81 16.90 -12.77 4.90
CA LEU A 81 17.49 -13.74 5.78
C LEU A 81 18.92 -14.12 5.34
N GLU A 82 19.18 -14.31 4.04
CA GLU A 82 20.52 -14.59 3.50
C GLU A 82 21.55 -13.50 3.80
N ASP A 83 21.09 -12.25 3.95
CA ASP A 83 21.94 -11.13 4.34
C ASP A 83 22.36 -11.20 5.84
N LEU A 84 21.56 -11.85 6.68
CA LEU A 84 21.73 -11.84 8.13
C LEU A 84 22.08 -13.20 8.73
N ALA A 85 21.72 -14.31 8.08
CA ALA A 85 21.90 -15.67 8.57
C ALA A 85 21.83 -16.70 7.45
N GLU A 86 22.08 -17.97 7.75
CA GLU A 86 21.78 -19.07 6.85
C GLU A 86 20.27 -19.33 6.81
N LEU A 87 19.74 -19.65 5.61
CA LEU A 87 18.34 -20.04 5.49
C LEU A 87 18.08 -21.35 6.24
N PRO A 88 17.03 -21.44 7.05
CA PRO A 88 16.65 -22.69 7.70
C PRO A 88 16.21 -23.74 6.68
N GLU A 89 16.40 -25.02 6.97
CA GLU A 89 16.02 -26.13 6.09
C GLU A 89 14.54 -26.10 5.70
N ASN A 90 13.67 -25.62 6.60
CA ASN A 90 12.23 -25.48 6.42
C ASN A 90 11.82 -24.04 6.06
N PHE A 91 12.61 -23.36 5.24
CA PHE A 91 12.36 -21.97 4.82
C PHE A 91 10.98 -21.76 4.18
N ASP A 92 10.44 -22.74 3.45
CA ASP A 92 9.12 -22.61 2.82
C ASP A 92 7.98 -22.57 3.87
N ASP A 93 8.11 -23.28 4.96
CA ASP A 93 7.17 -23.21 6.09
C ASP A 93 7.27 -21.86 6.79
N LEU A 94 8.50 -21.41 7.07
CA LEU A 94 8.76 -20.07 7.64
C LEU A 94 8.14 -18.98 6.77
N PHE A 95 8.35 -19.02 5.47
CA PHE A 95 7.77 -18.03 4.56
C PHE A 95 6.24 -18.10 4.55
N SER A 96 5.66 -19.29 4.57
CA SER A 96 4.20 -19.49 4.66
C SER A 96 3.61 -18.87 5.93
N ASP A 97 4.31 -19.00 7.07
CA ASP A 97 3.92 -18.38 8.33
C ASP A 97 3.99 -16.86 8.25
N LEU A 98 5.07 -16.29 7.74
CA LEU A 98 5.18 -14.85 7.49
C LEU A 98 4.08 -14.35 6.55
N TRP A 99 3.83 -15.07 5.46
CA TRP A 99 2.75 -14.74 4.53
C TRP A 99 1.39 -14.65 5.21
N THR A 100 1.13 -15.62 6.10
CA THR A 100 -0.12 -15.69 6.87
C THR A 100 -0.19 -14.60 7.93
N GLU A 101 0.92 -14.27 8.60
CA GLU A 101 0.97 -13.19 9.59
C GLU A 101 0.64 -11.84 8.96
N PHE A 102 1.25 -11.51 7.82
CA PHE A 102 0.96 -10.24 7.13
C PHE A 102 -0.44 -10.16 6.49
N ALA A 103 -1.22 -11.24 6.51
CA ALA A 103 -2.63 -11.20 6.17
C ALA A 103 -3.53 -10.77 7.35
N LYS A 104 -3.03 -10.78 8.60
CA LYS A 104 -3.83 -10.46 9.80
C LYS A 104 -3.89 -8.94 10.02
N GLY A 105 -5.07 -8.39 10.24
CA GLY A 105 -5.24 -6.96 10.56
C GLY A 105 -4.49 -6.52 11.81
N SER A 106 -4.26 -7.43 12.79
CA SER A 106 -3.48 -7.15 14.00
C SER A 106 -2.02 -6.80 13.72
N ARG A 107 -1.47 -7.15 12.55
CA ARG A 107 -0.12 -6.79 12.11
C ARG A 107 -0.06 -5.43 11.40
N TRP A 108 -1.18 -4.75 11.31
CA TRP A 108 -1.29 -3.46 10.62
C TRP A 108 -2.00 -2.43 11.50
N LYS A 109 -1.35 -1.33 11.75
CA LYS A 109 -1.94 -0.17 12.42
C LYS A 109 -2.65 0.70 11.40
N LEU A 110 -3.93 0.99 11.65
CA LEU A 110 -4.68 1.93 10.82
C LEU A 110 -4.15 3.36 11.02
N ASN A 111 -4.08 4.12 9.93
CA ASN A 111 -3.79 5.55 9.98
C ASN A 111 -4.80 6.24 10.93
N PRO A 112 -4.34 7.03 11.91
CA PRO A 112 -5.24 7.65 12.90
C PRO A 112 -6.28 8.57 12.26
N ASP A 113 -6.00 9.13 11.09
CA ASP A 113 -6.92 10.02 10.38
C ASP A 113 -7.89 9.27 9.45
N ALA A 114 -7.70 7.95 9.22
CA ALA A 114 -8.44 7.20 8.21
C ALA A 114 -9.96 7.29 8.40
N ARG A 115 -10.46 7.01 9.61
CA ARG A 115 -11.92 7.04 9.87
C ARG A 115 -12.51 8.42 9.66
N ALA A 116 -11.86 9.46 10.18
CA ALA A 116 -12.30 10.85 9.97
C ALA A 116 -12.25 11.25 8.49
N THR A 117 -11.28 10.72 7.72
CA THR A 117 -11.21 10.96 6.28
C THR A 117 -12.36 10.28 5.55
N PHE A 118 -12.71 9.04 5.87
CA PHE A 118 -13.88 8.38 5.30
C PHE A 118 -15.18 9.14 5.61
N ASP A 119 -15.37 9.56 6.88
CA ASP A 119 -16.55 10.31 7.30
C ASP A 119 -16.66 11.65 6.55
N LEU A 120 -15.54 12.33 6.34
CA LEU A 120 -15.45 13.57 5.57
C LEU A 120 -15.86 13.35 4.09
N LEU A 121 -15.35 12.31 3.45
CA LEU A 121 -15.65 12.00 2.04
C LEU A 121 -17.13 11.65 1.87
N GLU A 122 -17.66 10.81 2.75
CA GLU A 122 -19.08 10.43 2.78
C GLU A 122 -20.00 11.65 2.96
N ALA A 123 -19.67 12.53 3.91
CA ALA A 123 -20.45 13.77 4.16
C ALA A 123 -20.43 14.72 2.95
N ARG A 124 -19.44 14.63 2.07
CA ARG A 124 -19.35 15.41 0.82
C ARG A 124 -19.91 14.67 -0.39
N GLY A 125 -20.43 13.47 -0.25
CA GLY A 125 -20.90 12.64 -1.35
C GLY A 125 -19.80 12.19 -2.30
N ILE A 126 -18.53 12.15 -1.83
CA ILE A 126 -17.37 11.72 -2.60
C ILE A 126 -17.15 10.23 -2.32
N SER A 127 -17.19 9.39 -3.34
CA SER A 127 -16.94 7.96 -3.19
C SER A 127 -15.46 7.70 -2.86
N CYS A 128 -15.20 6.73 -1.98
CA CYS A 128 -13.85 6.30 -1.64
C CYS A 128 -13.60 4.88 -2.14
N SER A 129 -12.46 4.66 -2.80
CA SER A 129 -12.02 3.33 -3.24
C SER A 129 -10.57 3.08 -2.83
N LEU A 130 -10.17 1.81 -2.77
CA LEU A 130 -8.77 1.43 -2.58
C LEU A 130 -8.09 1.28 -3.95
N LEU A 131 -6.84 1.74 -4.07
CA LEU A 131 -5.98 1.47 -5.24
C LEU A 131 -4.56 1.16 -4.75
N THR A 132 -4.19 -0.11 -4.73
CA THR A 132 -2.95 -0.56 -4.07
C THR A 132 -2.16 -1.58 -4.88
N ASN A 133 -0.82 -1.49 -4.79
CA ASN A 133 0.10 -2.51 -5.25
C ASN A 133 0.29 -3.59 -4.18
N TRP A 134 -0.76 -4.37 -3.98
CA TRP A 134 -0.80 -5.44 -3.00
C TRP A 134 -1.48 -6.67 -3.60
N ASP A 135 -1.60 -7.74 -2.83
CA ASP A 135 -2.31 -8.96 -3.16
C ASP A 135 -3.60 -9.13 -2.32
N GLN A 136 -4.32 -10.21 -2.53
CA GLN A 136 -5.62 -10.46 -1.89
C GLN A 136 -5.59 -10.44 -0.35
N ARG A 137 -4.42 -10.55 0.29
CA ARG A 137 -4.30 -10.48 1.77
C ARG A 137 -4.84 -9.16 2.32
N VAL A 138 -4.77 -8.07 1.56
CA VAL A 138 -5.31 -6.77 1.97
C VAL A 138 -6.81 -6.82 2.27
N ARG A 139 -7.57 -7.70 1.62
CA ARG A 139 -9.01 -7.88 1.88
C ARG A 139 -9.27 -8.31 3.32
N ARG A 140 -8.45 -9.22 3.86
CA ARG A 140 -8.54 -9.63 5.25
C ARG A 140 -8.15 -8.49 6.19
N VAL A 141 -7.08 -7.76 5.90
CA VAL A 141 -6.67 -6.58 6.69
C VAL A 141 -7.81 -5.55 6.77
N ILE A 142 -8.45 -5.24 5.64
CA ILE A 142 -9.61 -4.32 5.59
C ILE A 142 -10.77 -4.83 6.46
N ARG A 143 -11.09 -6.13 6.37
CA ARG A 143 -12.16 -6.78 7.15
C ARG A 143 -11.86 -6.72 8.64
N ASP A 144 -10.66 -7.10 9.04
CA ASP A 144 -10.23 -7.13 10.45
C ASP A 144 -10.29 -5.72 11.09
N HIS A 145 -10.13 -4.66 10.27
CA HIS A 145 -10.30 -3.27 10.69
C HIS A 145 -11.73 -2.72 10.58
N ASN A 146 -12.71 -3.53 10.14
CA ASN A 146 -14.10 -3.14 9.90
C ASN A 146 -14.22 -1.96 8.92
N LEU A 147 -13.52 -2.02 7.80
CA LEU A 147 -13.49 -0.96 6.78
C LEU A 147 -14.13 -1.37 5.45
N GLU A 148 -14.67 -2.60 5.31
CA GLU A 148 -15.23 -3.08 4.03
C GLU A 148 -16.31 -2.15 3.49
N SER A 149 -17.22 -1.67 4.33
CA SER A 149 -18.32 -0.78 3.94
C SER A 149 -17.88 0.66 3.62
N ARG A 150 -16.63 1.01 3.90
CA ARG A 150 -16.09 2.34 3.63
C ARG A 150 -15.57 2.51 2.20
N PHE A 151 -15.38 1.42 1.50
CA PHE A 151 -14.90 1.42 0.13
C PHE A 151 -16.02 1.09 -0.86
N ALA A 152 -16.19 1.93 -1.87
CA ALA A 152 -17.06 1.64 -2.99
C ALA A 152 -16.50 0.48 -3.82
N GLN A 153 -15.17 0.46 -4.04
CA GLN A 153 -14.47 -0.59 -4.78
C GLN A 153 -13.06 -0.80 -4.23
N LEU A 154 -12.51 -2.01 -4.42
CA LEU A 154 -11.14 -2.35 -4.11
C LEU A 154 -10.41 -2.72 -5.39
N PHE A 155 -9.42 -1.91 -5.79
CA PHE A 155 -8.54 -2.16 -6.92
C PHE A 155 -7.19 -2.65 -6.40
N ILE A 156 -7.01 -3.95 -6.45
CA ILE A 156 -5.82 -4.66 -5.97
C ILE A 156 -5.01 -5.10 -7.18
N SER A 157 -3.74 -4.71 -7.26
CA SER A 157 -2.92 -4.93 -8.46
C SER A 157 -2.82 -6.39 -8.87
N SER A 158 -2.74 -7.32 -7.92
CA SER A 158 -2.71 -8.76 -8.21
C SER A 158 -4.01 -9.28 -8.83
N GLU A 159 -5.15 -8.63 -8.58
CA GLU A 159 -6.45 -9.00 -9.15
C GLU A 159 -6.70 -8.30 -10.49
N VAL A 160 -6.17 -7.08 -10.65
CA VAL A 160 -6.34 -6.28 -11.88
C VAL A 160 -5.36 -6.71 -12.98
N GLY A 161 -4.16 -7.18 -12.60
CA GLY A 161 -3.10 -7.57 -13.52
C GLY A 161 -2.16 -6.43 -13.93
N PHE A 162 -2.39 -5.21 -13.46
CA PHE A 162 -1.53 -4.04 -13.62
C PHE A 162 -1.18 -3.46 -12.25
N GLU A 163 -0.04 -2.76 -12.15
CA GLU A 163 0.37 -2.11 -10.91
C GLU A 163 0.82 -0.65 -11.14
N LYS A 164 0.67 0.20 -10.13
CA LYS A 164 1.20 1.55 -10.15
C LYS A 164 2.73 1.50 -10.35
N PRO A 165 3.34 2.35 -11.17
CA PRO A 165 2.77 3.52 -11.84
C PRO A 165 2.27 3.26 -13.27
N ASP A 166 1.99 2.01 -13.68
CA ASP A 166 1.52 1.72 -15.02
C ASP A 166 0.22 2.46 -15.33
N ARG A 167 0.21 3.22 -16.42
CA ARG A 167 -0.96 3.96 -16.88
C ARG A 167 -2.17 3.06 -17.10
N GLN A 168 -1.95 1.82 -17.54
CA GLN A 168 -3.03 0.86 -17.80
C GLN A 168 -3.87 0.59 -16.55
N LEU A 169 -3.25 0.60 -15.35
CA LEU A 169 -3.99 0.47 -14.09
C LEU A 169 -4.94 1.65 -13.87
N PHE A 170 -4.44 2.89 -14.03
CA PHE A 170 -5.24 4.09 -13.82
C PHE A 170 -6.38 4.20 -14.85
N ASP A 171 -6.10 3.92 -16.12
CA ASP A 171 -7.12 3.92 -17.19
C ASP A 171 -8.20 2.83 -16.93
N PHE A 172 -7.80 1.64 -16.47
CA PHE A 172 -8.72 0.58 -16.05
C PHE A 172 -9.63 1.03 -14.91
N VAL A 173 -9.04 1.62 -13.86
CA VAL A 173 -9.78 2.08 -12.68
C VAL A 173 -10.75 3.20 -13.04
N ALA A 174 -10.34 4.21 -13.82
CA ALA A 174 -11.22 5.28 -14.29
C ALA A 174 -12.42 4.73 -15.08
N THR A 175 -12.17 3.76 -15.96
CA THR A 175 -13.23 3.07 -16.73
C THR A 175 -14.20 2.34 -15.81
N LYS A 176 -13.69 1.60 -14.80
CA LYS A 176 -14.53 0.87 -13.83
C LYS A 176 -15.35 1.78 -12.93
N MET A 177 -14.83 2.97 -12.63
CA MET A 177 -15.53 3.98 -11.85
C MET A 177 -16.49 4.83 -12.70
N GLU A 178 -16.44 4.71 -14.04
CA GLU A 178 -17.21 5.52 -15.00
C GLU A 178 -16.96 7.03 -14.80
N LEU A 179 -15.70 7.39 -14.51
CA LEU A 179 -15.29 8.77 -14.25
C LEU A 179 -14.20 9.21 -15.22
N SER A 180 -14.17 10.50 -15.49
CA SER A 180 -13.05 11.13 -16.21
C SER A 180 -11.84 11.23 -15.28
N PRO A 181 -10.60 11.14 -15.81
CA PRO A 181 -9.38 11.22 -15.01
C PRO A 181 -9.33 12.42 -14.05
N ASN A 182 -9.73 13.59 -14.48
CA ASN A 182 -9.73 14.83 -13.67
C ASN A 182 -10.82 14.87 -12.57
N GLU A 183 -11.75 13.91 -12.55
CA GLU A 183 -12.77 13.75 -11.51
C GLU A 183 -12.31 12.82 -10.37
N ILE A 184 -11.12 12.21 -10.51
CA ILE A 184 -10.56 11.27 -9.53
C ILE A 184 -9.35 11.92 -8.86
N LEU A 185 -9.24 11.75 -7.56
CA LEU A 185 -8.07 12.12 -6.77
C LEU A 185 -7.45 10.87 -6.17
N HIS A 186 -6.16 10.63 -6.46
CA HIS A 186 -5.38 9.59 -5.80
C HIS A 186 -4.55 10.16 -4.65
N VAL A 187 -4.50 9.44 -3.53
CA VAL A 187 -3.67 9.80 -2.37
C VAL A 187 -2.83 8.58 -1.98
N GLY A 188 -1.53 8.76 -1.96
CA GLY A 188 -0.57 7.73 -1.55
C GLY A 188 0.72 8.34 -1.06
N ASP A 189 1.63 7.51 -0.52
CA ASP A 189 2.89 7.95 0.08
C ASP A 189 4.11 7.80 -0.85
N HIS A 190 3.95 7.08 -1.96
CA HIS A 190 5.05 6.81 -2.88
C HIS A 190 5.06 7.79 -4.06
N LEU A 191 6.14 8.63 -4.14
CA LEU A 191 6.27 9.67 -5.17
C LEU A 191 6.06 9.14 -6.60
N ASN A 192 6.74 8.05 -6.98
CA ASN A 192 6.68 7.55 -8.36
C ASN A 192 5.41 6.74 -8.64
N GLN A 193 5.02 5.85 -7.72
CA GLN A 193 3.90 4.95 -7.94
C GLN A 193 2.56 5.68 -7.83
N ASP A 194 2.37 6.45 -6.74
CA ASP A 194 1.10 7.10 -6.46
C ASP A 194 0.99 8.46 -7.15
N TYR A 195 1.90 9.38 -6.77
CA TYR A 195 1.77 10.76 -7.18
C TYR A 195 2.04 10.96 -8.69
N LEU A 196 3.23 10.57 -9.15
CA LEU A 196 3.60 10.73 -10.56
C LEU A 196 2.81 9.78 -11.46
N GLY A 197 2.52 8.54 -11.01
CA GLY A 197 1.69 7.60 -11.75
C GLY A 197 0.31 8.16 -12.03
N ALA A 198 -0.39 8.69 -11.01
CA ALA A 198 -1.70 9.30 -11.14
C ALA A 198 -1.66 10.57 -12.02
N CYS A 199 -0.68 11.46 -11.81
CA CYS A 199 -0.52 12.68 -12.64
C CYS A 199 -0.29 12.33 -14.11
N ASN A 200 0.55 11.34 -14.42
CA ASN A 200 0.83 10.90 -15.80
C ASN A 200 -0.39 10.28 -16.49
N ALA A 201 -1.32 9.74 -15.70
CA ALA A 201 -2.61 9.25 -16.19
C ALA A 201 -3.68 10.36 -16.32
N GLY A 202 -3.35 11.60 -15.96
CA GLY A 202 -4.25 12.74 -16.01
C GLY A 202 -5.17 12.88 -14.78
N TRP A 203 -4.90 12.13 -13.71
CA TRP A 203 -5.64 12.22 -12.46
C TRP A 203 -5.13 13.36 -11.59
N ASN A 204 -5.94 13.79 -10.64
CA ASN A 204 -5.45 14.58 -9.53
C ASN A 204 -4.69 13.67 -8.56
N ALA A 205 -3.65 14.21 -7.91
CA ALA A 205 -2.89 13.45 -6.94
C ALA A 205 -2.45 14.33 -5.75
N LEU A 206 -2.40 13.71 -4.57
CA LEU A 206 -1.77 14.26 -3.37
C LEU A 206 -0.75 13.25 -2.83
N LEU A 207 0.45 13.72 -2.57
CA LEU A 207 1.49 12.94 -1.94
C LEU A 207 1.39 13.07 -0.42
N LEU A 208 1.11 11.95 0.27
CA LEU A 208 1.15 11.90 1.73
C LEU A 208 2.61 11.75 2.18
N THR A 209 3.16 12.76 2.84
CA THR A 209 4.55 12.72 3.33
C THR A 209 4.65 13.26 4.75
N ARG A 210 5.31 12.50 5.62
CA ARG A 210 5.60 12.92 6.99
C ARG A 210 6.86 13.77 7.09
N LYS A 211 7.69 13.77 6.04
CA LYS A 211 8.88 14.62 5.97
C LYS A 211 8.45 16.00 5.50
N ARG A 212 8.65 17.03 6.34
CA ARG A 212 8.55 18.42 5.88
C ARG A 212 9.60 18.62 4.79
N THR A 213 9.19 18.64 3.54
CA THR A 213 10.03 19.14 2.46
C THR A 213 9.98 20.67 2.52
N HIS A 214 11.12 21.33 2.47
CA HIS A 214 11.21 22.80 2.46
C HIS A 214 10.58 23.45 1.21
N ASN A 215 10.28 22.67 0.19
CA ASN A 215 9.41 23.06 -0.92
C ASN A 215 8.01 22.52 -0.61
N SER A 216 7.16 23.38 -0.04
CA SER A 216 5.73 23.12 0.06
C SER A 216 5.13 23.20 -1.35
N ASP A 217 5.31 22.15 -2.14
CA ASP A 217 4.44 21.93 -3.29
C ASP A 217 3.01 21.84 -2.73
N SER A 218 2.11 22.62 -3.28
CA SER A 218 0.70 22.66 -2.87
C SER A 218 -0.03 21.31 -3.00
N ARG A 219 0.64 20.29 -3.52
CA ARG A 219 0.14 18.92 -3.73
C ARG A 219 0.69 17.89 -2.74
N THR A 220 1.34 18.32 -1.67
CA THR A 220 1.75 17.45 -0.57
C THR A 220 0.88 17.68 0.66
N ILE A 221 0.56 16.59 1.37
CA ILE A 221 -0.16 16.63 2.65
C ILE A 221 0.65 15.89 3.72
N ALA A 222 0.61 16.40 4.96
CA ALA A 222 1.31 15.80 6.08
C ALA A 222 0.44 14.75 6.81
N ARG A 223 -0.87 14.95 6.79
CA ARG A 223 -1.87 14.08 7.40
C ARG A 223 -2.92 13.71 6.37
N LEU A 224 -3.46 12.50 6.49
CA LEU A 224 -4.48 12.03 5.54
C LEU A 224 -5.72 12.94 5.54
N LEU A 225 -6.13 13.46 6.70
CA LEU A 225 -7.27 14.36 6.82
C LEU A 225 -7.04 15.72 6.14
N ASP A 226 -5.79 16.09 5.84
CA ASP A 226 -5.49 17.37 5.15
C ASP A 226 -6.03 17.40 3.71
N ILE A 227 -6.49 16.27 3.18
CA ILE A 227 -7.25 16.19 1.92
C ILE A 227 -8.42 17.19 1.88
N GLN A 228 -9.03 17.49 3.04
CA GLN A 228 -10.11 18.46 3.16
C GLN A 228 -9.76 19.85 2.60
N ASN A 229 -8.49 20.24 2.65
CA ASN A 229 -7.99 21.54 2.19
C ASN A 229 -7.87 21.63 0.66
N HIS A 230 -8.09 20.51 -0.04
CA HIS A 230 -7.97 20.39 -1.49
C HIS A 230 -9.30 20.06 -2.17
N LEU A 231 -10.33 19.69 -1.42
CA LEU A 231 -11.66 19.37 -1.92
C LEU A 231 -12.59 20.58 -1.81
N GLN A 232 -13.44 20.78 -2.84
CA GLN A 232 -14.57 21.72 -2.79
C GLN A 232 -15.68 21.21 -1.89
#